data_5daf068f204e72be701b0f557ddd27e9
#
_entry.id   5daf068f204e72be701b0f557ddd27e9
#
_cell.length_a   1.000
_cell.length_b   1.000
_cell.length_c   1.000
_cell.angle_alpha   90.00
_cell.angle_beta   90.00
_cell.angle_gamma   90.00
#
_symmetry.space_group_name_H-M   'P 1'
#
loop_
_entity.id
_entity.type
_entity.pdbx_description
1 polymer ?
#
loop_
_entity_poly.entity_id
_entity_poly.type
_entity_poly.pdbx_seq_one_letter_code
_entity_poly.pdbx_strand_id
1 'polypeptide(L)'
;MAAKIFAIANQKGGVGKTTTAVNLAAGLARRRIRTVLVDMDQQASATSALGYEKSLGGSLYQVLHGEGSARDKLIQTQRQNLWIIPSETDMSAIEVELSGEENYLVRLRDCLKPLKESGDFDAIVIDAPPSLGLLSMNSLAAADYLLIALQCEYLAMEGLGQIMGVVEQLRNAGISDTLEVGGVIMTMYDSRTNLSKQVLSEVKNYMGPLVFKTLIPRTVRLRSSELRQDNI
;
A
#
# COMPACT_ATOMS: atom_id res chain seq x y z
N MET A 1 8.10 15.14 -14.51
CA MET A 1 8.85 13.97 -13.98
C MET A 1 7.85 12.84 -13.81
N ALA A 2 8.29 11.59 -13.95
CA ALA A 2 7.41 10.45 -13.67
C ALA A 2 7.07 10.39 -12.17
N ALA A 3 5.84 10.00 -11.85
CA ALA A 3 5.41 9.81 -10.46
C ALA A 3 6.22 8.70 -9.77
N LYS A 4 6.42 8.82 -8.46
CA LYS A 4 6.99 7.74 -7.66
C LYS A 4 5.88 6.87 -7.08
N ILE A 5 6.04 5.54 -7.18
CA ILE A 5 5.07 4.56 -6.69
C ILE A 5 5.58 3.97 -5.37
N PHE A 6 4.75 4.06 -4.33
CA PHE A 6 5.02 3.52 -2.99
C PHE A 6 4.00 2.42 -2.70
N ALA A 7 4.43 1.20 -2.42
CA ALA A 7 3.55 0.15 -1.91
C ALA A 7 3.65 0.08 -0.38
N ILE A 8 2.50 0.13 0.29
CA ILE A 8 2.41 -0.12 1.74
C ILE A 8 2.03 -1.57 1.93
N ALA A 9 2.95 -2.41 2.38
CA ALA A 9 2.70 -3.84 2.46
C ALA A 9 3.19 -4.45 3.77
N ASN A 10 2.55 -5.56 4.14
CA ASN A 10 2.93 -6.54 5.14
C ASN A 10 1.98 -7.73 5.01
N GLN A 11 2.47 -8.94 5.22
CA GLN A 11 1.67 -10.17 5.17
C GLN A 11 0.57 -10.19 6.23
N LYS A 12 0.80 -9.61 7.40
CA LYS A 12 -0.13 -9.68 8.52
C LYS A 12 -1.27 -8.69 8.35
N GLY A 13 -2.50 -9.18 8.60
CA GLY A 13 -3.69 -8.33 8.70
C GLY A 13 -3.66 -7.45 9.96
N GLY A 14 -4.30 -6.27 9.89
CA GLY A 14 -4.48 -5.41 11.06
C GLY A 14 -3.23 -4.68 11.56
N VAL A 15 -2.10 -4.69 10.85
CA VAL A 15 -0.86 -3.99 11.26
C VAL A 15 -0.86 -2.49 10.92
N GLY A 16 -1.93 -1.96 10.35
CA GLY A 16 -2.05 -0.53 10.03
C GLY A 16 -1.56 -0.15 8.63
N LYS A 17 -1.56 -1.09 7.66
CA LYS A 17 -1.24 -0.79 6.25
C LYS A 17 -2.14 0.30 5.69
N THR A 18 -3.44 0.05 5.66
CA THR A 18 -4.46 0.98 5.16
C THR A 18 -4.40 2.33 5.85
N THR A 19 -4.34 2.34 7.18
CA THR A 19 -4.19 3.58 7.96
C THR A 19 -2.94 4.35 7.53
N THR A 20 -1.83 3.66 7.32
CA THR A 20 -0.58 4.27 6.86
C THR A 20 -0.71 4.80 5.43
N ALA A 21 -1.28 4.01 4.51
CA ALA A 21 -1.45 4.39 3.10
C ALA A 21 -2.33 5.65 2.95
N VAL A 22 -3.50 5.65 3.59
CA VAL A 22 -4.45 6.78 3.57
C VAL A 22 -3.82 8.05 4.15
N ASN A 23 -3.18 7.95 5.33
CA ASN A 23 -2.57 9.11 5.98
C ASN A 23 -1.31 9.61 5.25
N LEU A 24 -0.52 8.72 4.64
CA LEU A 24 0.59 9.10 3.80
C LEU A 24 0.11 9.87 2.57
N ALA A 25 -0.87 9.33 1.84
CA ALA A 25 -1.44 9.96 0.65
C ALA A 25 -2.06 11.34 0.99
N ALA A 26 -2.85 11.43 2.08
CA ALA A 26 -3.41 12.68 2.54
C ALA A 26 -2.33 13.69 2.99
N GLY A 27 -1.27 13.21 3.64
CA GLY A 27 -0.13 14.03 4.09
C GLY A 27 0.69 14.60 2.93
N LEU A 28 0.89 13.80 1.87
CA LEU A 28 1.53 14.24 0.63
C LEU A 28 0.68 15.31 -0.08
N ALA A 29 -0.61 15.04 -0.25
CA ALA A 29 -1.56 15.97 -0.88
C ALA A 29 -1.64 17.32 -0.14
N ARG A 30 -1.62 17.31 1.20
CA ARG A 30 -1.55 18.52 2.03
C ARG A 30 -0.29 19.34 1.78
N ARG A 31 0.79 18.70 1.36
CA ARG A 31 2.05 19.34 0.94
C ARG A 31 2.07 19.73 -0.53
N ARG A 32 0.91 19.70 -1.20
CA ARG A 32 0.72 20.03 -2.63
C ARG A 32 1.40 19.04 -3.57
N ILE A 33 1.66 17.82 -3.12
CA ILE A 33 2.13 16.72 -3.94
C ILE A 33 0.90 16.03 -4.51
N ARG A 34 0.74 16.03 -5.84
CA ARG A 34 -0.41 15.43 -6.53
C ARG A 34 -0.32 13.91 -6.40
N THR A 35 -1.21 13.36 -5.59
CA THR A 35 -1.11 11.98 -5.11
C THR A 35 -2.32 11.17 -5.51
N VAL A 36 -2.11 9.97 -6.04
CA VAL A 36 -3.14 8.94 -6.25
C VAL A 36 -2.99 7.89 -5.15
N LEU A 37 -4.08 7.56 -4.46
CA LEU A 37 -4.18 6.38 -3.60
C LEU A 37 -4.84 5.26 -4.40
N VAL A 38 -4.22 4.09 -4.46
CA VAL A 38 -4.75 2.89 -5.12
C VAL A 38 -5.07 1.86 -4.06
N ASP A 39 -6.34 1.50 -3.92
CA ASP A 39 -6.80 0.48 -2.97
C ASP A 39 -6.84 -0.89 -3.69
N MET A 40 -5.94 -1.80 -3.29
CA MET A 40 -5.83 -3.14 -3.87
C MET A 40 -6.44 -4.23 -2.99
N ASP A 41 -6.98 -3.86 -1.80
CA ASP A 41 -7.61 -4.83 -0.90
C ASP A 41 -9.10 -4.98 -1.25
N GLN A 42 -9.56 -6.21 -1.50
CA GLN A 42 -10.97 -6.54 -1.71
C GLN A 42 -11.90 -6.06 -0.58
N GLN A 43 -11.34 -5.86 0.64
CA GLN A 43 -12.10 -5.28 1.75
C GLN A 43 -12.42 -3.80 1.51
N ALA A 44 -11.71 -3.13 0.60
CA ALA A 44 -11.86 -1.72 0.25
C ALA A 44 -11.82 -0.78 1.48
N SER A 45 -10.88 -1.07 2.38
CA SER A 45 -10.75 -0.32 3.62
C SER A 45 -10.24 1.11 3.39
N ALA A 46 -9.33 1.32 2.43
CA ALA A 46 -8.87 2.66 2.06
C ALA A 46 -9.97 3.46 1.35
N THR A 47 -10.77 2.79 0.51
CA THR A 47 -11.94 3.35 -0.17
C THR A 47 -12.95 3.89 0.85
N SER A 48 -13.33 3.04 1.81
CA SER A 48 -14.27 3.42 2.88
C SER A 48 -13.71 4.51 3.80
N ALA A 49 -12.41 4.48 4.12
CA ALA A 49 -11.77 5.50 4.97
C ALA A 49 -11.79 6.90 4.35
N LEU A 50 -11.83 7.00 3.01
CA LEU A 50 -12.00 8.27 2.31
C LEU A 50 -13.46 8.64 2.02
N GLY A 51 -14.43 7.86 2.52
CA GLY A 51 -15.85 8.13 2.40
C GLY A 51 -16.47 7.70 1.07
N TYR A 52 -15.83 6.79 0.34
CA TYR A 52 -16.37 6.24 -0.91
C TYR A 52 -16.99 4.87 -0.68
N GLU A 53 -18.04 4.58 -1.43
CA GLU A 53 -18.67 3.26 -1.42
C GLU A 53 -17.98 2.31 -2.41
N LYS A 54 -18.04 1.02 -2.10
CA LYS A 54 -17.65 -0.04 -3.03
C LYS A 54 -18.67 -0.08 -4.16
N SER A 55 -18.24 0.15 -5.38
CA SER A 55 -19.12 0.06 -6.55
C SER A 55 -18.52 -0.88 -7.58
N LEU A 56 -19.36 -1.76 -8.16
CA LEU A 56 -18.95 -2.64 -9.24
C LEU A 56 -18.44 -1.82 -10.44
N GLY A 57 -17.29 -2.23 -10.97
CA GLY A 57 -16.63 -1.54 -12.07
C GLY A 57 -15.89 -0.27 -11.68
N GLY A 58 -15.85 0.09 -10.39
CA GLY A 58 -15.11 1.25 -9.89
C GLY A 58 -13.62 1.00 -9.66
N SER A 59 -13.20 -0.26 -9.52
CA SER A 59 -11.84 -0.67 -9.21
C SER A 59 -10.97 -0.92 -10.45
N LEU A 60 -9.76 -1.43 -10.21
CA LEU A 60 -8.87 -1.92 -11.25
C LEU A 60 -9.19 -3.34 -11.74
N TYR A 61 -10.27 -3.99 -11.27
CA TYR A 61 -10.61 -5.35 -11.64
C TYR A 61 -10.61 -5.56 -13.17
N GLN A 62 -11.42 -4.80 -13.89
CA GLN A 62 -11.50 -4.87 -15.35
C GLN A 62 -10.17 -4.48 -16.03
N VAL A 63 -9.48 -3.47 -15.47
CA VAL A 63 -8.21 -2.98 -16.05
C VAL A 63 -7.09 -4.04 -15.93
N LEU A 64 -7.08 -4.82 -14.85
CA LEU A 64 -6.15 -5.94 -14.67
C LEU A 64 -6.42 -7.09 -15.67
N HIS A 65 -7.66 -7.24 -16.13
CA HIS A 65 -8.03 -8.12 -17.25
C HIS A 65 -7.74 -7.53 -18.63
N GLY A 66 -7.24 -6.31 -18.71
CA GLY A 66 -6.91 -5.63 -19.96
C GLY A 66 -8.06 -4.79 -20.55
N GLU A 67 -9.11 -4.53 -19.78
CA GLU A 67 -10.27 -3.77 -20.20
C GLU A 67 -10.26 -2.34 -19.64
N GLY A 68 -10.20 -1.34 -20.51
CA GLY A 68 -10.21 0.07 -20.10
C GLY A 68 -8.86 0.59 -19.60
N SER A 69 -8.90 1.64 -18.80
CA SER A 69 -7.70 2.35 -18.32
C SER A 69 -7.80 2.64 -16.83
N ALA A 70 -6.66 2.60 -16.13
CA ALA A 70 -6.58 3.05 -14.74
C ALA A 70 -6.97 4.52 -14.58
N ARG A 71 -6.81 5.34 -15.63
CA ARG A 71 -7.22 6.75 -15.62
C ARG A 71 -8.74 6.89 -15.51
N ASP A 72 -9.52 5.99 -16.11
CA ASP A 72 -10.99 6.03 -16.09
C ASP A 72 -11.56 5.68 -14.69
N LYS A 73 -10.72 5.08 -13.83
CA LYS A 73 -11.07 4.70 -12.45
C LYS A 73 -10.68 5.76 -11.40
N LEU A 74 -10.05 6.86 -11.83
CA LEU A 74 -9.65 7.93 -10.93
C LEU A 74 -10.87 8.73 -10.43
N ILE A 75 -10.99 8.84 -9.13
CA ILE A 75 -11.95 9.73 -8.47
C ILE A 75 -11.15 10.82 -7.76
N GLN A 76 -11.41 12.09 -8.10
CA GLN A 76 -10.85 13.20 -7.33
C GLN A 76 -11.57 13.27 -5.99
N THR A 77 -10.82 13.25 -4.90
CA THR A 77 -11.41 13.33 -3.56
C THR A 77 -11.80 14.78 -3.22
N GLN A 78 -12.51 14.98 -2.11
CA GLN A 78 -12.80 16.33 -1.60
C GLN A 78 -11.53 17.09 -1.19
N ARG A 79 -10.38 16.41 -1.06
CA ARG A 79 -9.09 17.04 -0.77
C ARG A 79 -8.38 17.43 -2.05
N GLN A 80 -7.89 18.66 -2.08
CA GLN A 80 -7.02 19.09 -3.16
C GLN A 80 -5.79 18.19 -3.25
N ASN A 81 -5.36 17.90 -4.48
CA ASN A 81 -4.19 17.09 -4.81
C ASN A 81 -4.26 15.64 -4.37
N LEU A 82 -5.45 15.10 -4.03
CA LEU A 82 -5.66 13.70 -3.71
C LEU A 82 -6.72 13.08 -4.60
N TRP A 83 -6.36 11.99 -5.26
CA TRP A 83 -7.25 11.12 -6.03
C TRP A 83 -7.23 9.72 -5.43
N ILE A 84 -8.29 8.96 -5.68
CA ILE A 84 -8.37 7.55 -5.33
C ILE A 84 -8.75 6.72 -6.54
N ILE A 85 -8.16 5.55 -6.68
CA ILE A 85 -8.71 4.41 -7.41
C ILE A 85 -9.28 3.46 -6.36
N PRO A 86 -10.61 3.34 -6.27
CA PRO A 86 -11.24 2.53 -5.22
C PRO A 86 -11.05 1.02 -5.47
N SER A 87 -11.34 0.22 -4.46
CA SER A 87 -11.43 -1.23 -4.57
C SER A 87 -12.89 -1.71 -4.57
N GLU A 88 -13.10 -2.95 -5.00
CA GLU A 88 -14.37 -3.63 -4.99
C GLU A 88 -14.24 -5.11 -4.60
N THR A 89 -15.36 -5.77 -4.36
CA THR A 89 -15.38 -7.17 -3.89
C THR A 89 -14.80 -8.14 -4.92
N ASP A 90 -15.01 -7.87 -6.22
CA ASP A 90 -14.57 -8.73 -7.32
C ASP A 90 -13.05 -8.81 -7.44
N MET A 91 -12.31 -7.88 -6.82
CA MET A 91 -10.85 -7.99 -6.67
C MET A 91 -10.40 -9.32 -6.04
N SER A 92 -11.28 -10.01 -5.30
CA SER A 92 -10.99 -11.33 -4.74
C SER A 92 -10.83 -12.43 -5.80
N ALA A 93 -11.47 -12.29 -6.94
CA ALA A 93 -11.43 -13.27 -8.02
C ALA A 93 -10.12 -13.20 -8.83
N ILE A 94 -9.45 -12.05 -8.82
CA ILE A 94 -8.20 -11.81 -9.56
C ILE A 94 -7.13 -12.90 -9.32
N GLU A 95 -7.00 -13.37 -8.08
CA GLU A 95 -5.98 -14.38 -7.74
C GLU A 95 -6.21 -15.70 -8.47
N VAL A 96 -7.46 -16.05 -8.73
CA VAL A 96 -7.83 -17.29 -9.45
C VAL A 96 -7.83 -17.05 -10.96
N GLU A 97 -8.42 -15.94 -11.40
CA GLU A 97 -8.67 -15.66 -12.81
C GLU A 97 -7.38 -15.33 -13.57
N LEU A 98 -6.44 -14.62 -12.96
CA LEU A 98 -5.17 -14.27 -13.61
C LEU A 98 -4.04 -15.28 -13.39
N SER A 99 -4.19 -16.28 -12.55
CA SER A 99 -3.10 -17.19 -12.15
C SER A 99 -2.53 -18.05 -13.29
N GLY A 100 -3.14 -18.09 -14.44
CA GLY A 100 -2.66 -18.79 -15.64
C GLY A 100 -2.31 -17.87 -16.81
N GLU A 101 -2.50 -16.57 -16.64
CA GLU A 101 -2.30 -15.60 -17.69
C GLU A 101 -0.84 -15.21 -17.87
N GLU A 102 -0.46 -14.83 -19.07
CA GLU A 102 0.87 -14.27 -19.34
C GLU A 102 1.05 -12.94 -18.61
N ASN A 103 2.22 -12.72 -18.04
CA ASN A 103 2.59 -11.49 -17.31
C ASN A 103 1.69 -11.17 -16.08
N TYR A 104 1.03 -12.17 -15.51
CA TYR A 104 0.09 -11.99 -14.39
C TYR A 104 0.68 -11.26 -13.17
N LEU A 105 1.98 -11.32 -12.94
CA LEU A 105 2.67 -10.65 -11.81
C LEU A 105 2.95 -9.17 -12.04
N VAL A 106 2.82 -8.67 -13.26
CA VAL A 106 3.16 -7.28 -13.62
C VAL A 106 1.98 -6.46 -14.15
N ARG A 107 0.78 -7.05 -14.15
CA ARG A 107 -0.44 -6.41 -14.66
C ARG A 107 -0.69 -5.03 -14.06
N LEU A 108 -0.54 -4.89 -12.73
CA LEU A 108 -0.72 -3.60 -12.07
C LEU A 108 0.32 -2.56 -12.50
N ARG A 109 1.58 -2.97 -12.68
CA ARG A 109 2.64 -2.10 -13.20
C ARG A 109 2.24 -1.54 -14.56
N ASP A 110 1.80 -2.40 -15.45
CA ASP A 110 1.42 -2.02 -16.82
C ASP A 110 0.17 -1.13 -16.82
N CYS A 111 -0.82 -1.42 -15.96
CA CYS A 111 -2.01 -0.58 -15.75
C CYS A 111 -1.68 0.82 -15.22
N LEU A 112 -0.71 0.93 -14.29
CA LEU A 112 -0.34 2.21 -13.67
C LEU A 112 0.69 3.00 -14.46
N LYS A 113 1.39 2.38 -15.42
CA LYS A 113 2.43 3.04 -16.24
C LYS A 113 1.95 4.33 -16.91
N PRO A 114 0.76 4.38 -17.55
CA PRO A 114 0.26 5.61 -18.14
C PRO A 114 0.05 6.73 -17.13
N LEU A 115 -0.40 6.42 -15.91
CA LEU A 115 -0.55 7.40 -14.83
C LEU A 115 0.80 7.88 -14.31
N LYS A 116 1.75 6.95 -14.11
CA LYS A 116 3.11 7.24 -13.66
C LYS A 116 3.82 8.21 -14.60
N GLU A 117 3.68 8.03 -15.90
CA GLU A 117 4.38 8.78 -16.94
C GLU A 117 3.65 10.05 -17.42
N SER A 118 2.38 10.24 -17.06
CA SER A 118 1.54 11.35 -17.52
C SER A 118 2.07 12.76 -17.18
N GLY A 119 2.81 12.88 -16.08
CA GLY A 119 3.18 14.17 -15.50
C GLY A 119 2.04 14.86 -14.72
N ASP A 120 0.87 14.24 -14.63
CA ASP A 120 -0.28 14.78 -13.88
C ASP A 120 -0.15 14.53 -12.36
N PHE A 121 0.60 13.50 -11.99
CA PHE A 121 0.79 13.08 -10.60
C PHE A 121 2.27 13.08 -10.23
N ASP A 122 2.54 13.27 -8.95
CA ASP A 122 3.89 13.26 -8.38
C ASP A 122 4.14 11.98 -7.57
N ALA A 123 3.08 11.41 -7.00
CA ALA A 123 3.13 10.18 -6.21
C ALA A 123 1.91 9.29 -6.44
N ILE A 124 2.13 7.96 -6.37
CA ILE A 124 1.10 6.94 -6.33
C ILE A 124 1.37 6.11 -5.08
N VAL A 125 0.38 5.96 -4.21
CA VAL A 125 0.46 5.14 -2.99
C VAL A 125 -0.46 3.96 -3.16
N ILE A 126 0.06 2.74 -3.03
CA ILE A 126 -0.70 1.50 -3.15
C ILE A 126 -0.94 0.93 -1.74
N ASP A 127 -2.20 0.75 -1.37
CA ASP A 127 -2.59 -0.03 -0.18
C ASP A 127 -2.73 -1.50 -0.58
N ALA A 128 -1.73 -2.31 -0.19
CA ALA A 128 -1.69 -3.72 -0.55
C ALA A 128 -2.53 -4.58 0.42
N PRO A 129 -3.18 -5.68 -0.07
CA PRO A 129 -3.96 -6.57 0.76
C PRO A 129 -3.11 -7.30 1.83
N PRO A 130 -3.74 -7.88 2.88
CA PRO A 130 -3.06 -8.57 3.97
C PRO A 130 -2.68 -10.03 3.61
N SER A 131 -2.05 -10.23 2.48
CA SER A 131 -1.56 -11.53 2.03
C SER A 131 -0.29 -11.33 1.20
N LEU A 132 0.48 -12.37 0.95
CA LEU A 132 1.54 -12.35 -0.04
C LEU A 132 1.07 -13.07 -1.33
N GLY A 133 -0.24 -12.96 -1.63
CA GLY A 133 -0.86 -13.48 -2.83
C GLY A 133 -0.59 -12.59 -4.07
N LEU A 134 -1.28 -12.91 -5.15
CA LEU A 134 -1.09 -12.29 -6.46
C LEU A 134 -1.23 -10.77 -6.45
N LEU A 135 -2.25 -10.23 -5.76
CA LEU A 135 -2.46 -8.78 -5.68
C LEU A 135 -1.34 -8.06 -4.94
N SER A 136 -0.78 -8.67 -3.89
CA SER A 136 0.39 -8.13 -3.19
C SER A 136 1.64 -8.17 -4.05
N MET A 137 1.87 -9.28 -4.78
CA MET A 137 2.99 -9.39 -5.72
C MET A 137 2.89 -8.34 -6.82
N ASN A 138 1.70 -8.11 -7.39
CA ASN A 138 1.46 -7.05 -8.36
C ASN A 138 1.72 -5.65 -7.76
N SER A 139 1.31 -5.42 -6.52
CA SER A 139 1.54 -4.15 -5.82
C SER A 139 3.04 -3.88 -5.66
N LEU A 140 3.81 -4.90 -5.29
CA LEU A 140 5.28 -4.80 -5.17
C LEU A 140 5.96 -4.65 -6.53
N ALA A 141 5.53 -5.41 -7.55
CA ALA A 141 6.08 -5.34 -8.90
C ALA A 141 5.86 -3.99 -9.58
N ALA A 142 4.78 -3.27 -9.22
CA ALA A 142 4.48 -1.94 -9.71
C ALA A 142 5.22 -0.81 -8.98
N ALA A 143 5.70 -1.07 -7.76
CA ALA A 143 6.27 -0.04 -6.89
C ALA A 143 7.73 0.29 -7.20
N ASP A 144 8.10 1.56 -7.01
CA ASP A 144 9.51 1.98 -6.90
C ASP A 144 10.03 1.74 -5.49
N TYR A 145 9.17 1.94 -4.48
CA TYR A 145 9.53 1.82 -3.06
C TYR A 145 8.52 1.00 -2.27
N LEU A 146 9.03 0.02 -1.51
CA LEU A 146 8.25 -0.69 -0.51
C LEU A 146 8.39 0.02 0.84
N LEU A 147 7.25 0.40 1.44
CA LEU A 147 7.15 0.86 2.82
C LEU A 147 6.50 -0.26 3.65
N ILE A 148 7.23 -0.83 4.58
CA ILE A 148 6.78 -1.95 5.40
C ILE A 148 6.09 -1.41 6.65
N ALA A 149 4.77 -1.60 6.77
CA ALA A 149 4.04 -1.31 8.00
C ALA A 149 4.22 -2.47 8.98
N LEU A 150 4.94 -2.25 10.08
CA LEU A 150 5.33 -3.31 11.01
C LEU A 150 4.82 -3.03 12.43
N GLN A 151 3.94 -3.87 12.94
CA GLN A 151 3.41 -3.75 14.29
C GLN A 151 4.47 -4.16 15.33
N CYS A 152 4.56 -3.39 16.44
CA CYS A 152 5.47 -3.68 17.56
C CYS A 152 4.96 -4.86 18.39
N GLU A 153 5.18 -6.09 17.91
CA GLU A 153 4.76 -7.34 18.55
C GLU A 153 5.78 -8.46 18.35
N TYR A 154 5.57 -9.58 19.05
CA TYR A 154 6.54 -10.69 19.10
C TYR A 154 6.93 -11.26 17.74
N LEU A 155 5.99 -11.38 16.79
CA LEU A 155 6.23 -11.93 15.44
C LEU A 155 6.68 -10.88 14.40
N ALA A 156 7.07 -9.68 14.84
CA ALA A 156 7.45 -8.61 13.93
C ALA A 156 8.65 -8.99 13.03
N MET A 157 9.68 -9.61 13.60
CA MET A 157 10.89 -10.02 12.87
C MET A 157 10.61 -11.13 11.86
N GLU A 158 9.72 -12.06 12.17
CA GLU A 158 9.29 -13.10 11.23
C GLU A 158 8.57 -12.48 10.03
N GLY A 159 7.58 -11.62 10.24
CA GLY A 159 6.87 -10.94 9.17
C GLY A 159 7.79 -10.05 8.32
N LEU A 160 8.79 -9.43 8.95
CA LEU A 160 9.82 -8.66 8.23
C LEU A 160 10.66 -9.57 7.34
N GLY A 161 11.11 -10.72 7.84
CA GLY A 161 11.87 -11.69 7.06
C GLY A 161 11.10 -12.23 5.86
N GLN A 162 9.80 -12.52 6.06
CA GLN A 162 8.93 -13.02 4.98
C GLN A 162 8.79 -12.00 3.84
N ILE A 163 8.50 -10.73 4.14
CA ILE A 163 8.33 -9.72 3.11
C ILE A 163 9.66 -9.40 2.40
N MET A 164 10.78 -9.44 3.11
CA MET A 164 12.11 -9.29 2.51
C MET A 164 12.43 -10.44 1.54
N GLY A 165 12.05 -11.67 1.90
CA GLY A 165 12.17 -12.83 1.02
C GLY A 165 11.37 -12.67 -0.28
N VAL A 166 10.16 -12.09 -0.21
CA VAL A 166 9.35 -11.79 -1.41
C VAL A 166 10.03 -10.75 -2.29
N VAL A 167 10.59 -9.68 -1.72
CA VAL A 167 11.34 -8.68 -2.50
C VAL A 167 12.52 -9.32 -3.24
N GLU A 168 13.25 -10.21 -2.57
CA GLU A 168 14.37 -10.93 -3.17
C GLU A 168 13.91 -11.87 -4.30
N GLN A 169 12.80 -12.60 -4.10
CA GLN A 169 12.21 -13.45 -5.13
C GLN A 169 11.81 -12.66 -6.37
N LEU A 170 11.15 -11.49 -6.22
CA LEU A 170 10.77 -10.63 -7.34
C LEU A 170 11.99 -10.11 -8.12
N ARG A 171 13.05 -9.75 -7.42
CA ARG A 171 14.32 -9.33 -8.05
C ARG A 171 15.00 -10.47 -8.80
N ASN A 172 15.14 -11.64 -8.17
CA ASN A 172 15.79 -12.81 -8.78
C ASN A 172 15.04 -13.34 -9.99
N ALA A 173 13.71 -13.17 -10.02
CA ALA A 173 12.88 -13.51 -11.18
C ALA A 173 12.88 -12.44 -12.28
N GLY A 174 13.60 -11.32 -12.11
CA GLY A 174 13.61 -10.21 -13.08
C GLY A 174 12.26 -9.50 -13.23
N ILE A 175 11.35 -9.67 -12.25
CA ILE A 175 10.01 -9.09 -12.28
C ILE A 175 10.06 -7.61 -11.93
N SER A 176 10.93 -7.22 -10.98
CA SER A 176 11.10 -5.84 -10.56
C SER A 176 12.56 -5.55 -10.15
N ASP A 177 13.32 -5.01 -11.10
CA ASP A 177 14.71 -4.60 -10.88
C ASP A 177 14.81 -3.26 -10.14
N THR A 178 13.72 -2.49 -10.10
CA THR A 178 13.69 -1.11 -9.56
C THR A 178 13.10 -1.02 -8.17
N LEU A 179 12.48 -2.10 -7.65
CA LEU A 179 11.88 -2.09 -6.31
C LEU A 179 12.95 -1.95 -5.23
N GLU A 180 12.88 -0.88 -4.47
CA GLU A 180 13.73 -0.65 -3.30
C GLU A 180 12.92 -0.73 -2.00
N VAL A 181 13.56 -1.17 -0.92
CA VAL A 181 12.97 -1.04 0.42
C VAL A 181 13.14 0.40 0.86
N GLY A 182 12.06 1.18 0.75
CA GLY A 182 12.03 2.59 1.12
C GLY A 182 12.05 2.82 2.64
N GLY A 183 11.61 1.82 3.42
CA GLY A 183 11.75 1.85 4.87
C GLY A 183 10.70 1.06 5.64
N VAL A 184 10.91 1.00 6.96
CA VAL A 184 10.03 0.31 7.92
C VAL A 184 9.34 1.34 8.80
N ILE A 185 8.02 1.32 8.81
CA ILE A 185 7.16 2.17 9.63
C ILE A 185 6.67 1.33 10.81
N MET A 186 7.17 1.64 12.00
CA MET A 186 6.74 0.96 13.22
C MET A 186 5.35 1.45 13.63
N THR A 187 4.40 0.52 13.73
CA THR A 187 3.01 0.83 14.04
C THR A 187 2.59 0.26 15.39
N MET A 188 1.49 0.79 15.93
CA MET A 188 0.93 0.36 17.23
C MET A 188 1.95 0.34 18.35
N TYR A 189 2.91 1.26 18.31
CA TYR A 189 3.92 1.40 19.35
C TYR A 189 3.29 1.86 20.67
N ASP A 190 3.60 1.14 21.76
CA ASP A 190 3.22 1.55 23.11
C ASP A 190 4.49 1.73 23.95
N SER A 191 4.83 2.99 24.22
CA SER A 191 6.02 3.37 25.00
C SER A 191 6.05 2.84 26.43
N ARG A 192 4.89 2.40 26.95
CA ARG A 192 4.76 1.86 28.31
C ARG A 192 5.18 0.40 28.41
N THR A 193 5.25 -0.32 27.28
CA THR A 193 5.57 -1.74 27.24
C THR A 193 7.04 -2.00 26.91
N ASN A 194 7.66 -2.94 27.61
CA ASN A 194 9.03 -3.39 27.31
C ASN A 194 9.08 -4.12 25.97
N LEU A 195 8.03 -4.86 25.61
CA LEU A 195 7.94 -5.55 24.33
C LEU A 195 8.08 -4.58 23.14
N SER A 196 7.34 -3.47 23.13
CA SER A 196 7.44 -2.49 22.03
C SER A 196 8.84 -1.90 21.89
N LYS A 197 9.50 -1.63 23.05
CA LYS A 197 10.88 -1.10 23.05
C LYS A 197 11.88 -2.13 22.55
N GLN A 198 11.74 -3.40 22.94
CA GLN A 198 12.61 -4.48 22.51
C GLN A 198 12.45 -4.72 21.01
N VAL A 199 11.23 -4.90 20.50
CA VAL A 199 10.95 -5.10 19.08
C VAL A 199 11.49 -3.93 18.25
N LEU A 200 11.27 -2.68 18.68
CA LEU A 200 11.83 -1.51 18.00
C LEU A 200 13.37 -1.56 17.93
N SER A 201 14.02 -1.98 19.03
CA SER A 201 15.48 -2.11 19.08
C SER A 201 15.97 -3.20 18.12
N GLU A 202 15.32 -4.37 18.10
CA GLU A 202 15.66 -5.47 17.21
C GLU A 202 15.50 -5.09 15.72
N VAL A 203 14.37 -4.45 15.36
CA VAL A 203 14.13 -3.99 14.00
C VAL A 203 15.15 -2.92 13.59
N LYS A 204 15.50 -1.99 14.49
CA LYS A 204 16.55 -0.98 14.24
C LYS A 204 17.93 -1.60 14.06
N ASN A 205 18.28 -2.63 14.82
CA ASN A 205 19.55 -3.33 14.69
C ASN A 205 19.64 -4.07 13.32
N TYR A 206 18.52 -4.61 12.84
CA TYR A 206 18.45 -5.37 11.58
C TYR A 206 18.36 -4.46 10.35
N MET A 207 17.47 -3.45 10.35
CA MET A 207 17.17 -2.59 9.20
C MET A 207 17.94 -1.24 9.23
N GLY A 208 18.55 -0.91 10.36
CA GLY A 208 19.38 0.29 10.49
C GLY A 208 18.64 1.59 10.12
N PRO A 209 19.20 2.37 9.17
CA PRO A 209 18.65 3.67 8.79
C PRO A 209 17.31 3.59 8.04
N LEU A 210 16.90 2.41 7.60
CA LEU A 210 15.61 2.21 6.93
C LEU A 210 14.42 2.27 7.90
N VAL A 211 14.65 2.21 9.22
CA VAL A 211 13.57 2.38 10.19
C VAL A 211 13.25 3.86 10.37
N PHE A 212 12.02 4.24 10.03
CA PHE A 212 11.58 5.63 10.19
C PHE A 212 11.67 6.07 11.65
N LYS A 213 12.06 7.33 11.87
CA LYS A 213 12.11 7.94 13.22
C LYS A 213 10.72 8.09 13.82
N THR A 214 9.72 8.33 12.97
CA THR A 214 8.32 8.47 13.37
C THR A 214 7.74 7.10 13.72
N LEU A 215 7.19 6.98 14.93
CA LEU A 215 6.50 5.79 15.41
C LEU A 215 4.99 6.08 15.43
N ILE A 216 4.19 5.20 14.86
CA ILE A 216 2.73 5.33 14.90
C ILE A 216 2.22 4.68 16.20
N PRO A 217 1.66 5.45 17.14
CA PRO A 217 1.27 4.92 18.44
C PRO A 217 0.01 4.05 18.36
N ARG A 218 -0.14 3.14 19.33
CA ARG A 218 -1.40 2.46 19.58
C ARG A 218 -2.38 3.43 20.22
N THR A 219 -3.41 3.84 19.50
CA THR A 219 -4.40 4.78 20.02
C THR A 219 -5.80 4.49 19.47
N VAL A 220 -6.82 4.65 20.34
CA VAL A 220 -8.24 4.55 19.93
C VAL A 220 -8.65 5.72 19.02
N ARG A 221 -7.95 6.86 19.07
CA ARG A 221 -8.27 8.01 18.20
C ARG A 221 -8.05 7.72 16.72
N LEU A 222 -7.05 6.92 16.36
CA LEU A 222 -6.84 6.48 14.97
C LEU A 222 -7.93 5.53 14.50
N ARG A 223 -8.45 4.66 15.40
CA ARG A 223 -9.60 3.79 15.11
C ARG A 223 -10.90 4.56 14.89
N SER A 224 -11.10 5.64 15.63
CA SER A 224 -12.32 6.45 15.54
C SER A 224 -12.29 7.49 14.42
N SER A 225 -11.11 7.83 13.87
CA SER A 225 -11.00 8.71 12.70
C SER A 225 -11.41 8.01 11.40
N GLU A 226 -11.28 6.69 11.34
CA GLU A 226 -11.85 5.88 10.24
C GLU A 226 -13.40 5.94 10.22
N LEU A 227 -14.02 6.26 11.35
CA LEU A 227 -15.48 6.41 11.51
C LEU A 227 -15.98 7.87 11.39
N ARG A 228 -15.08 8.84 11.31
CA ARG A 228 -15.40 10.26 11.20
C ARG A 228 -14.67 10.84 9.99
N GLN A 229 -15.43 11.09 8.94
CA GLN A 229 -14.94 11.72 7.70
C GLN A 229 -14.28 13.09 7.91
N ASP A 230 -14.32 13.65 9.13
CA ASP A 230 -13.94 15.02 9.42
C ASP A 230 -12.48 15.25 9.80
N ASN A 231 -11.63 14.21 9.89
CA ASN A 231 -10.29 14.33 10.47
C ASN A 231 -9.13 13.70 9.64
N ILE A 232 -9.36 13.35 8.39
CA ILE A 232 -8.26 12.93 7.50
C ILE A 232 -7.77 14.11 6.66
#